data_1a92308203db3ebd53641e6d7e8a6c4b
#
_entry.id   1a92308203db3ebd53641e6d7e8a6c4b
#
_cell.length_a   1.000
_cell.length_b   1.000
_cell.length_c   1.000
_cell.angle_alpha   90.00
_cell.angle_beta   90.00
_cell.angle_gamma   90.00
#
_symmetry.space_group_name_H-M   'P 1'
#
loop_
_entity.id
_entity.type
_entity.pdbx_description
1 polymer ?
#
loop_
_entity_poly.entity_id
_entity_poly.type
_entity_poly.pdbx_seq_one_letter_code
_entity_poly.pdbx_strand_id
1 'polypeptide(L)'
;TVLFAALNILPIVVAAFFGSICMILGGALNIRQASRSIDLRIFLIIGASLAMSRAMETTGGVSFLSSNFIEVFDGAPPAVMISAFFLLCAITTNILSNNATAVLFAPIALGLASSLSMAPEPFIFAVIFAANCSFATPISYQTNLLVMTPGGYQFKDFMRAGIPLIFIIWIT
;
A
#
# COMPACT_ATOMS: atom_id res chain seq x y z
N THR A 1 11.76 10.74 20.42
CA THR A 1 11.63 9.43 19.75
C THR A 1 12.03 9.51 18.28
N VAL A 2 11.39 10.36 17.48
CA VAL A 2 11.69 10.54 16.05
C VAL A 2 13.17 10.90 15.81
N LEU A 3 13.74 11.77 16.64
CA LEU A 3 15.12 12.21 16.55
C LEU A 3 16.11 11.03 16.76
N PHE A 4 15.85 10.13 17.70
CA PHE A 4 16.70 8.96 17.96
C PHE A 4 16.63 7.94 16.81
N ALA A 5 15.48 7.81 16.16
CA ALA A 5 15.32 6.99 14.98
C ALA A 5 16.01 7.62 13.75
N ALA A 6 15.88 8.94 13.57
CA ALA A 6 16.50 9.67 12.46
C ALA A 6 18.05 9.67 12.55
N LEU A 7 18.60 9.65 13.76
CA LEU A 7 20.05 9.53 14.01
C LEU A 7 20.56 8.08 13.96
N ASN A 8 19.71 7.10 13.59
CA ASN A 8 20.04 5.67 13.57
C ASN A 8 20.59 5.10 14.89
N ILE A 9 20.29 5.76 16.04
CA ILE A 9 20.72 5.31 17.36
C ILE A 9 19.88 4.13 17.83
N LEU A 10 18.57 4.12 17.49
CA LEU A 10 17.63 3.06 17.83
C LEU A 10 16.71 2.76 16.64
N PRO A 11 16.34 1.48 16.42
CA PRO A 11 15.29 1.13 15.47
C PRO A 11 14.01 1.90 15.77
N ILE A 12 13.31 2.37 14.73
CA ILE A 12 12.11 3.22 14.88
C ILE A 12 11.05 2.60 15.77
N VAL A 13 10.90 1.27 15.72
CA VAL A 13 9.94 0.52 16.54
C VAL A 13 10.28 0.64 18.02
N VAL A 14 11.57 0.43 18.36
CA VAL A 14 12.05 0.53 19.75
C VAL A 14 11.93 1.96 20.26
N ALA A 15 12.31 2.94 19.43
CA ALA A 15 12.18 4.36 19.76
C ALA A 15 10.71 4.77 19.98
N ALA A 16 9.77 4.26 19.18
CA ALA A 16 8.34 4.52 19.31
C ALA A 16 7.78 3.92 20.61
N PHE A 17 8.11 2.67 20.93
CA PHE A 17 7.70 2.03 22.20
C PHE A 17 8.24 2.79 23.42
N PHE A 18 9.53 3.13 23.41
CA PHE A 18 10.15 3.87 24.51
C PHE A 18 9.50 5.25 24.70
N GLY A 19 9.21 5.95 23.61
CA GLY A 19 8.51 7.23 23.66
C GLY A 19 7.10 7.13 24.21
N SER A 20 6.36 6.10 23.81
CA SER A 20 5.00 5.85 24.33
C SER A 20 5.02 5.59 25.83
N ILE A 21 5.97 4.79 26.32
CA ILE A 21 6.15 4.53 27.74
C ILE A 21 6.52 5.81 28.50
N CYS A 22 7.45 6.61 27.98
CA CYS A 22 7.84 7.87 28.59
C CYS A 22 6.67 8.86 28.68
N MET A 23 5.79 8.92 27.67
CA MET A 23 4.61 9.79 27.69
C MET A 23 3.59 9.34 28.75
N ILE A 24 3.43 8.06 28.96
CA ILE A 24 2.54 7.52 30.01
C ILE A 24 3.13 7.77 31.39
N LEU A 25 4.41 7.45 31.60
CA LEU A 25 5.10 7.65 32.89
C LEU A 25 5.25 9.14 33.25
N GLY A 26 5.46 9.99 32.25
CA GLY A 26 5.51 11.45 32.42
C GLY A 26 4.15 12.11 32.64
N GLY A 27 3.05 11.34 32.67
CA GLY A 27 1.70 11.88 32.89
C GLY A 27 1.13 12.67 31.72
N ALA A 28 1.81 12.71 30.58
CA ALA A 28 1.31 13.39 29.38
C ALA A 28 0.12 12.64 28.74
N LEU A 29 0.06 11.33 28.89
CA LEU A 29 -1.04 10.48 28.43
C LEU A 29 -1.48 9.53 29.54
N ASN A 30 -2.79 9.41 29.72
CA ASN A 30 -3.35 8.37 30.59
C ASN A 30 -3.43 7.04 29.82
N ILE A 31 -3.27 5.90 30.52
CA ILE A 31 -3.35 4.54 29.92
C ILE A 31 -4.63 4.37 29.09
N ARG A 32 -5.76 4.93 29.55
CA ARG A 32 -7.04 4.88 28.85
C ARG A 32 -7.02 5.66 27.53
N GLN A 33 -6.30 6.77 27.45
CA GLN A 33 -6.08 7.55 26.23
C GLN A 33 -5.14 6.81 25.29
N ALA A 34 -4.06 6.25 25.81
CA ALA A 34 -3.10 5.45 25.03
C ALA A 34 -3.78 4.23 24.40
N SER A 35 -4.64 3.51 25.14
CA SER A 35 -5.37 2.36 24.59
C SER A 35 -6.39 2.75 23.50
N ARG A 36 -6.99 3.94 23.60
CA ARG A 36 -7.90 4.46 22.56
C ARG A 36 -7.19 4.94 21.30
N SER A 37 -5.90 5.20 21.39
CA SER A 37 -5.07 5.58 20.23
C SER A 37 -4.67 4.37 19.37
N ILE A 38 -4.90 3.15 19.86
CA ILE A 38 -4.70 1.93 19.07
C ILE A 38 -5.87 1.80 18.09
N ASP A 39 -5.58 2.01 16.81
CA ASP A 39 -6.58 1.83 15.76
C ASP A 39 -6.77 0.34 15.45
N LEU A 40 -7.88 -0.21 15.94
CA LEU A 40 -8.25 -1.62 15.72
C LEU A 40 -8.37 -1.93 14.21
N ARG A 41 -8.71 -0.93 13.38
CA ARG A 41 -8.81 -1.10 11.93
C ARG A 41 -7.45 -1.49 11.33
N ILE A 42 -6.36 -0.84 11.76
CA ILE A 42 -5.00 -1.16 11.30
C ILE A 42 -4.64 -2.61 11.67
N PHE A 43 -4.96 -3.02 12.89
CA PHE A 43 -4.72 -4.38 13.36
C PHE A 43 -5.48 -5.43 12.54
N LEU A 44 -6.76 -5.16 12.24
CA LEU A 44 -7.59 -6.03 11.42
C LEU A 44 -7.11 -6.09 9.97
N ILE A 45 -6.65 -4.99 9.39
CA ILE A 45 -6.08 -4.95 8.04
C ILE A 45 -4.82 -5.79 7.97
N ILE A 46 -3.91 -5.69 8.94
CA ILE A 46 -2.70 -6.51 9.00
C ILE A 46 -3.06 -7.99 9.09
N GLY A 47 -3.97 -8.37 10.00
CA GLY A 47 -4.44 -9.74 10.13
C GLY A 47 -5.09 -10.28 8.85
N ALA A 48 -5.95 -9.50 8.23
CA ALA A 48 -6.59 -9.85 6.95
C ALA A 48 -5.56 -9.99 5.81
N SER A 49 -4.52 -9.14 5.78
CA SER A 49 -3.43 -9.22 4.80
C SER A 49 -2.67 -10.54 4.91
N LEU A 50 -2.30 -10.92 6.14
CA LEU A 50 -1.60 -12.18 6.40
C LEU A 50 -2.47 -13.39 6.03
N ALA A 51 -3.75 -13.35 6.38
CA ALA A 51 -4.69 -14.42 6.05
C ALA A 51 -4.88 -14.53 4.52
N MET A 52 -5.02 -13.40 3.82
CA MET A 52 -5.14 -13.36 2.35
C MET A 52 -3.89 -13.91 1.66
N SER A 53 -2.69 -13.47 2.11
CA SER A 53 -1.42 -13.98 1.60
C SER A 53 -1.34 -15.50 1.73
N ARG A 54 -1.65 -16.03 2.90
CA ARG A 54 -1.67 -17.47 3.14
C ARG A 54 -2.72 -18.21 2.30
N ALA A 55 -3.92 -17.66 2.19
CA ALA A 55 -4.96 -18.25 1.34
C ALA A 55 -4.51 -18.30 -0.12
N MET A 56 -3.94 -17.24 -0.66
CA MET A 56 -3.44 -17.18 -2.03
C MET A 56 -2.27 -18.14 -2.27
N GLU A 57 -1.35 -18.28 -1.31
CA GLU A 57 -0.26 -19.26 -1.38
C GLU A 57 -0.78 -20.71 -1.38
N THR A 58 -1.65 -21.04 -0.43
CA THR A 58 -2.13 -22.42 -0.25
C THR A 58 -3.09 -22.88 -1.35
N THR A 59 -3.85 -21.97 -1.95
CA THR A 59 -4.77 -22.26 -3.06
C THR A 59 -4.10 -22.24 -4.42
N GLY A 60 -2.81 -21.85 -4.50
CA GLY A 60 -2.12 -21.67 -5.78
C GLY A 60 -2.53 -20.40 -6.54
N GLY A 61 -3.32 -19.52 -5.91
CA GLY A 61 -3.81 -18.28 -6.53
C GLY A 61 -2.68 -17.35 -6.96
N VAL A 62 -1.60 -17.26 -6.16
CA VAL A 62 -0.40 -16.49 -6.53
C VAL A 62 0.21 -17.04 -7.80
N SER A 63 0.44 -18.36 -7.88
CA SER A 63 1.05 -19.00 -9.06
C SER A 63 0.19 -18.83 -10.30
N PHE A 64 -1.14 -18.99 -10.17
CA PHE A 64 -2.07 -18.79 -11.26
C PHE A 64 -2.04 -17.36 -11.82
N LEU A 65 -2.10 -16.35 -10.94
CA LEU A 65 -2.08 -14.95 -11.36
C LEU A 65 -0.71 -14.56 -11.93
N SER A 66 0.37 -15.06 -11.33
CA SER A 66 1.73 -14.77 -11.81
C SER A 66 1.98 -15.42 -13.18
N SER A 67 1.58 -16.67 -13.39
CA SER A 67 1.76 -17.35 -14.69
C SER A 67 0.97 -16.67 -15.80
N ASN A 68 -0.30 -16.32 -15.56
CA ASN A 68 -1.10 -15.59 -16.56
C ASN A 68 -0.50 -14.21 -16.86
N PHE A 69 0.01 -13.50 -15.84
CA PHE A 69 0.66 -12.20 -16.07
C PHE A 69 1.92 -12.36 -16.93
N ILE A 70 2.76 -13.36 -16.63
CA ILE A 70 3.98 -13.63 -17.39
C ILE A 70 3.65 -14.06 -18.82
N GLU A 71 2.61 -14.87 -19.03
CA GLU A 71 2.18 -15.30 -20.37
C GLU A 71 1.75 -14.10 -21.24
N VAL A 72 1.01 -13.15 -20.68
CA VAL A 72 0.60 -11.92 -21.39
C VAL A 72 1.80 -11.06 -21.79
N PHE A 73 2.87 -11.07 -20.99
CA PHE A 73 4.08 -10.28 -21.20
C PHE A 73 5.29 -11.13 -21.61
N ASP A 74 5.04 -12.29 -22.24
CA ASP A 74 6.11 -13.21 -22.65
C ASP A 74 7.15 -12.50 -23.54
N GLY A 75 8.43 -12.69 -23.20
CA GLY A 75 9.54 -12.04 -23.88
C GLY A 75 9.71 -10.53 -23.60
N ALA A 76 8.88 -9.91 -22.77
CA ALA A 76 9.05 -8.51 -22.41
C ALA A 76 10.20 -8.31 -21.42
N PRO A 77 10.94 -7.18 -21.51
CA PRO A 77 11.94 -6.85 -20.53
C PRO A 77 11.33 -6.70 -19.12
N PRO A 78 12.08 -7.01 -18.05
CA PRO A 78 11.59 -6.90 -16.67
C PRO A 78 11.02 -5.52 -16.32
N ALA A 79 11.62 -4.47 -16.85
CA ALA A 79 11.14 -3.09 -16.64
C ALA A 79 9.70 -2.89 -17.18
N VAL A 80 9.38 -3.49 -18.33
CA VAL A 80 8.03 -3.42 -18.90
C VAL A 80 7.04 -4.21 -18.05
N MET A 81 7.45 -5.36 -17.52
CA MET A 81 6.62 -6.16 -16.63
C MET A 81 6.30 -5.42 -15.34
N ILE A 82 7.31 -4.80 -14.69
CA ILE A 82 7.13 -4.00 -13.47
C ILE A 82 6.23 -2.80 -13.76
N SER A 83 6.44 -2.12 -14.89
CA SER A 83 5.65 -0.98 -15.34
C SER A 83 4.18 -1.35 -15.59
N ALA A 84 3.91 -2.46 -16.25
CA ALA A 84 2.56 -2.98 -16.47
C ALA A 84 1.89 -3.41 -15.16
N PHE A 85 2.65 -4.03 -14.26
CA PHE A 85 2.17 -4.41 -12.94
C PHE A 85 1.82 -3.19 -12.08
N PHE A 86 2.64 -2.12 -12.14
CA PHE A 86 2.33 -0.84 -11.53
C PHE A 86 1.00 -0.28 -12.02
N LEU A 87 0.79 -0.22 -13.35
CA LEU A 87 -0.46 0.29 -13.93
C LEU A 87 -1.67 -0.53 -13.50
N LEU A 88 -1.55 -1.85 -13.45
CA LEU A 88 -2.61 -2.73 -12.97
C LEU A 88 -2.99 -2.40 -11.52
N CYS A 89 -2.00 -2.24 -10.65
CA CYS A 89 -2.20 -1.84 -9.26
C CYS A 89 -2.81 -0.43 -9.16
N ALA A 90 -2.32 0.52 -9.96
CA ALA A 90 -2.79 1.90 -9.96
C ALA A 90 -4.24 2.04 -10.47
N ILE A 91 -4.65 1.24 -11.44
CA ILE A 91 -6.06 1.17 -11.88
C ILE A 91 -6.90 0.58 -10.75
N THR A 92 -6.45 -0.52 -10.16
CA THR A 92 -7.18 -1.24 -9.12
C THR A 92 -7.38 -0.38 -7.87
N THR A 93 -6.37 0.40 -7.45
CA THR A 93 -6.50 1.27 -6.26
C THR A 93 -7.53 2.38 -6.44
N ASN A 94 -7.86 2.76 -7.66
CA ASN A 94 -8.90 3.74 -7.94
C ASN A 94 -10.33 3.15 -7.92
N ILE A 95 -10.44 1.82 -7.88
CA ILE A 95 -11.71 1.07 -7.74
C ILE A 95 -11.85 0.54 -6.30
N LEU A 96 -10.76 -0.03 -5.77
CA LEU A 96 -10.64 -0.52 -4.40
C LEU A 96 -9.96 0.54 -3.53
N SER A 97 -9.91 0.30 -2.21
CA SER A 97 -9.10 1.16 -1.34
C SER A 97 -7.61 0.84 -1.46
N ASN A 98 -6.74 1.80 -1.12
CA ASN A 98 -5.28 1.64 -1.10
C ASN A 98 -4.85 0.40 -0.31
N ASN A 99 -5.43 0.23 0.89
CA ASN A 99 -5.12 -0.89 1.76
C ASN A 99 -5.52 -2.23 1.14
N ALA A 100 -6.71 -2.29 0.52
CA ALA A 100 -7.17 -3.52 -0.14
C ALA A 100 -6.29 -3.86 -1.34
N THR A 101 -5.89 -2.87 -2.12
CA THR A 101 -4.97 -3.06 -3.25
C THR A 101 -3.60 -3.55 -2.77
N ALA A 102 -3.02 -2.92 -1.75
CA ALA A 102 -1.73 -3.35 -1.20
C ALA A 102 -1.79 -4.81 -0.68
N VAL A 103 -2.85 -5.15 0.06
CA VAL A 103 -3.06 -6.51 0.59
C VAL A 103 -3.18 -7.55 -0.53
N LEU A 104 -3.93 -7.22 -1.59
CA LEU A 104 -4.16 -8.14 -2.70
C LEU A 104 -2.89 -8.33 -3.54
N PHE A 105 -2.20 -7.24 -3.87
CA PHE A 105 -1.10 -7.29 -4.83
C PHE A 105 0.27 -7.60 -4.21
N ALA A 106 0.48 -7.43 -2.91
CA ALA A 106 1.76 -7.75 -2.28
C ALA A 106 2.15 -9.24 -2.43
N PRO A 107 1.27 -10.23 -2.16
CA PRO A 107 1.61 -11.64 -2.40
C PRO A 107 1.82 -11.96 -3.89
N ILE A 108 1.09 -11.29 -4.78
CA ILE A 108 1.25 -11.46 -6.23
C ILE A 108 2.63 -10.92 -6.67
N ALA A 109 3.03 -9.76 -6.15
CA ALA A 109 4.34 -9.16 -6.39
C ALA A 109 5.49 -10.11 -6.00
N LEU A 110 5.39 -10.74 -4.83
CA LEU A 110 6.36 -11.75 -4.38
C LEU A 110 6.37 -12.99 -5.28
N GLY A 111 5.19 -13.44 -5.68
CA GLY A 111 5.04 -14.56 -6.61
C GLY A 111 5.65 -14.28 -7.99
N LEU A 112 5.42 -13.09 -8.55
CA LEU A 112 6.02 -12.65 -9.81
C LEU A 112 7.55 -12.58 -9.71
N ALA A 113 8.08 -11.96 -8.68
CA ALA A 113 9.51 -11.89 -8.45
C ALA A 113 10.14 -13.29 -8.37
N SER A 114 9.52 -14.21 -7.63
CA SER A 114 9.98 -15.59 -7.51
C SER A 114 9.93 -16.33 -8.85
N SER A 115 8.84 -16.20 -9.60
CA SER A 115 8.67 -16.87 -10.91
C SER A 115 9.65 -16.36 -11.97
N LEU A 116 10.02 -15.09 -11.89
CA LEU A 116 11.00 -14.45 -12.78
C LEU A 116 12.44 -14.58 -12.29
N SER A 117 12.65 -15.22 -11.13
CA SER A 117 13.97 -15.30 -10.46
C SER A 117 14.63 -13.92 -10.26
N MET A 118 13.81 -12.92 -9.93
CA MET A 118 14.20 -11.54 -9.71
C MET A 118 14.14 -11.16 -8.23
N ALA A 119 14.84 -10.09 -7.87
CA ALA A 119 14.72 -9.48 -6.55
C ALA A 119 13.27 -8.98 -6.32
N PRO A 120 12.68 -9.20 -5.14
CA PRO A 120 11.28 -8.83 -4.86
C PRO A 120 11.08 -7.33 -4.68
N GLU A 121 12.12 -6.58 -4.32
CA GLU A 121 12.04 -5.16 -3.97
C GLU A 121 11.39 -4.29 -5.04
N PRO A 122 11.76 -4.39 -6.36
CA PRO A 122 11.14 -3.56 -7.39
C PRO A 122 9.63 -3.79 -7.52
N PHE A 123 9.17 -5.04 -7.40
CA PHE A 123 7.75 -5.36 -7.45
C PHE A 123 6.99 -4.85 -6.22
N ILE A 124 7.60 -4.96 -5.03
CA ILE A 124 7.02 -4.43 -3.79
C ILE A 124 6.94 -2.91 -3.84
N PHE A 125 7.99 -2.23 -4.32
CA PHE A 125 7.95 -0.78 -4.51
C PHE A 125 6.87 -0.37 -5.52
N ALA A 126 6.72 -1.11 -6.62
CA ALA A 126 5.64 -0.87 -7.58
C ALA A 126 4.26 -0.94 -6.90
N VAL A 127 4.00 -1.93 -6.02
CA VAL A 127 2.75 -2.02 -5.26
C VAL A 127 2.59 -0.83 -4.32
N ILE A 128 3.63 -0.47 -3.56
CA ILE A 128 3.57 0.64 -2.59
C ILE A 128 3.24 1.95 -3.29
N PHE A 129 3.93 2.30 -4.35
CA PHE A 129 3.69 3.54 -5.09
C PHE A 129 2.35 3.50 -5.81
N ALA A 130 2.02 2.42 -6.50
CA ALA A 130 0.77 2.29 -7.24
C ALA A 130 -0.46 2.30 -6.32
N ALA A 131 -0.41 1.62 -5.17
CA ALA A 131 -1.51 1.64 -4.21
C ALA A 131 -1.79 3.06 -3.67
N ASN A 132 -0.78 3.92 -3.61
CA ASN A 132 -0.94 5.32 -3.22
C ASN A 132 -1.41 6.24 -4.36
N CYS A 133 -1.49 5.75 -5.61
CA CYS A 133 -2.00 6.50 -6.76
C CYS A 133 -3.53 6.59 -6.80
N SER A 134 -4.18 6.76 -5.67
CA SER A 134 -5.64 6.84 -5.49
C SER A 134 -6.18 8.25 -5.74
N PHE A 135 -5.84 8.83 -6.88
CA PHE A 135 -6.16 10.23 -7.19
C PHE A 135 -7.36 10.40 -8.13
N ALA A 136 -7.65 9.39 -8.97
CA ALA A 136 -8.60 9.52 -10.04
C ALA A 136 -10.06 9.36 -9.61
N THR A 137 -10.32 8.84 -8.41
CA THR A 137 -11.69 8.69 -7.91
C THR A 137 -11.82 9.17 -6.46
N PRO A 138 -12.98 9.73 -6.06
CA PRO A 138 -13.20 10.12 -4.68
C PRO A 138 -13.35 8.93 -3.73
N ILE A 139 -13.76 7.76 -4.23
CA ILE A 139 -14.01 6.56 -3.42
C ILE A 139 -12.76 5.79 -3.05
N SER A 140 -11.66 5.99 -3.78
CA SER A 140 -10.41 5.26 -3.61
C SER A 140 -9.70 5.59 -2.30
N TYR A 141 -9.87 6.79 -1.79
CA TYR A 141 -9.23 7.24 -0.55
C TYR A 141 -10.16 8.08 0.31
N GLN A 142 -10.16 7.83 1.61
CA GLN A 142 -11.07 8.47 2.54
C GLN A 142 -10.96 10.00 2.56
N THR A 143 -9.74 10.53 2.40
CA THR A 143 -9.52 11.98 2.35
C THR A 143 -10.16 12.61 1.13
N ASN A 144 -10.18 11.92 -0.02
CA ASN A 144 -10.84 12.42 -1.23
C ASN A 144 -12.34 12.63 -1.00
N LEU A 145 -13.00 11.68 -0.32
CA LEU A 145 -14.41 11.81 0.08
C LEU A 145 -14.64 12.97 1.05
N LEU A 146 -13.72 13.17 2.02
CA LEU A 146 -13.85 14.23 3.01
C LEU A 146 -13.75 15.62 2.40
N VAL A 147 -12.89 15.82 1.40
CA VAL A 147 -12.73 17.13 0.74
C VAL A 147 -13.73 17.36 -0.39
N MET A 148 -14.38 16.33 -0.90
CA MET A 148 -15.32 16.42 -2.02
C MET A 148 -16.48 17.38 -1.72
N THR A 149 -17.16 17.20 -0.60
CA THR A 149 -18.34 17.99 -0.23
C THR A 149 -17.98 19.43 0.13
N PRO A 150 -17.03 19.71 1.07
CA PRO A 150 -16.67 21.09 1.40
C PRO A 150 -16.03 21.85 0.25
N GLY A 151 -15.29 21.14 -0.63
CA GLY A 151 -14.63 21.74 -1.80
C GLY A 151 -15.52 21.90 -3.02
N GLY A 152 -16.76 21.38 -2.98
CA GLY A 152 -17.66 21.41 -4.14
C GLY A 152 -17.17 20.60 -5.34
N TYR A 153 -16.23 19.66 -5.13
CA TYR A 153 -15.67 18.85 -6.20
C TYR A 153 -16.67 17.82 -6.70
N GLN A 154 -16.62 17.57 -8.01
CA GLN A 154 -17.36 16.51 -8.67
C GLN A 154 -16.44 15.33 -9.01
N PHE A 155 -17.02 14.17 -9.27
CA PHE A 155 -16.26 12.97 -9.65
C PHE A 155 -15.30 13.23 -10.84
N LYS A 156 -15.75 13.98 -11.83
CA LYS A 156 -14.96 14.33 -13.00
C LYS A 156 -13.72 15.17 -12.69
N ASP A 157 -13.74 15.95 -11.61
CA ASP A 157 -12.61 16.79 -11.23
C ASP A 157 -11.46 15.93 -10.72
N PHE A 158 -11.79 14.88 -9.95
CA PHE A 158 -10.81 13.87 -9.53
C PHE A 158 -10.21 13.14 -10.72
N MET A 159 -11.02 12.72 -11.69
CA MET A 159 -10.51 12.07 -12.90
C MET A 159 -9.61 13.01 -13.71
N ARG A 160 -10.03 14.26 -13.89
CA ARG A 160 -9.30 15.24 -14.69
C ARG A 160 -7.94 15.61 -14.11
N ALA A 161 -7.82 15.66 -12.79
CA ALA A 161 -6.55 15.93 -12.11
C ALA A 161 -5.77 14.64 -11.81
N GLY A 162 -6.46 13.58 -11.39
CA GLY A 162 -5.84 12.36 -10.92
C GLY A 162 -5.24 11.49 -12.00
N ILE A 163 -5.91 11.37 -13.17
CA ILE A 163 -5.37 10.55 -14.27
C ILE A 163 -4.01 11.07 -14.77
N PRO A 164 -3.84 12.37 -15.08
CA PRO A 164 -2.53 12.90 -15.45
C PRO A 164 -1.48 12.71 -14.37
N LEU A 165 -1.86 12.84 -13.09
CA LEU A 165 -0.94 12.65 -11.98
C LEU A 165 -0.47 11.21 -11.86
N ILE A 166 -1.36 10.21 -12.06
CA ILE A 166 -1.00 8.80 -12.12
C ILE A 166 0.02 8.55 -13.23
N PHE A 167 -0.20 9.12 -14.42
CA PHE A 167 0.74 9.00 -15.54
C PHE A 167 2.10 9.63 -15.25
N ILE A 168 2.15 10.77 -14.59
CA ILE A 168 3.41 11.41 -14.20
C ILE A 168 4.19 10.49 -13.25
N ILE A 169 3.53 9.94 -12.22
CA ILE A 169 4.17 9.04 -11.26
C ILE A 169 4.61 7.73 -11.93
N TRP A 170 3.85 7.24 -12.89
CA TRP A 170 4.19 6.03 -13.64
C TRP A 170 5.44 6.18 -14.50
N ILE A 171 5.67 7.36 -15.08
CA ILE A 171 6.83 7.62 -15.96
C ILE A 171 8.09 7.95 -15.14
N THR A 172 7.94 8.41 -13.87
CA THR A 172 9.05 8.79 -12.99
C THR A 172 9.66 7.56 -12.33
#